data_09a27a4d06fb4de51fa7994fa715fb6f
#
_entry.id   09a27a4d06fb4de51fa7994fa715fb6f
#
_cell.length_a   1.000
_cell.length_b   1.000
_cell.length_c   1.000
_cell.angle_alpha   90.00
_cell.angle_beta   90.00
_cell.angle_gamma   90.00
#
_symmetry.space_group_name_H-M   'P 1'
#
loop_
_entity.id
_entity.type
_entity.pdbx_description
1 polymer ?
#
loop_
_entity_poly.entity_id
_entity_poly.type
_entity_poly.pdbx_seq_one_letter_code
_entity_poly.pdbx_strand_id
1 'polypeptide(L)'
;VGFPAEDIIIDPNIFAVATGIEEHAAYGIDFISATAWIKENLPHALVSGGVSNVSFSFRGNNVVREAIHAVFLFHAIKAGMDMGIVNAGALQVYDTVDERLRDAIEDVVLNRRPDAADRLLEIAEEYRGSGEVADAAAEQVEVVQQVAQVDGRIGAVAVGPDHDVVERRGVACLAQIGG
;
A
#
# COMPACT_ATOMS: atom_id res chain seq x y z
N VAL A 1 -15.57 27.62 7.61
CA VAL A 1 -16.85 27.03 8.06
C VAL A 1 -16.74 26.41 9.45
N GLY A 2 -15.57 26.52 10.14
CA GLY A 2 -15.38 26.03 11.52
C GLY A 2 -15.30 24.52 11.67
N PHE A 3 -15.02 23.77 10.59
CA PHE A 3 -14.77 22.35 10.65
C PHE A 3 -13.36 22.10 11.18
N PRO A 4 -13.15 21.22 12.20
CA PRO A 4 -11.83 20.93 12.73
C PRO A 4 -10.92 20.33 11.65
N ALA A 5 -9.68 20.79 11.55
CA ALA A 5 -8.77 20.31 10.51
C ALA A 5 -8.38 18.83 10.72
N GLU A 6 -8.30 18.39 11.97
CA GLU A 6 -8.03 17.01 12.38
C GLU A 6 -9.14 16.01 12.00
N ASP A 7 -10.35 16.49 11.70
CA ASP A 7 -11.46 15.66 11.24
C ASP A 7 -11.51 15.53 9.70
N ILE A 8 -10.56 16.20 9.00
CA ILE A 8 -10.47 16.15 7.54
C ILE A 8 -9.54 15.01 7.13
N ILE A 9 -10.09 14.06 6.36
CA ILE A 9 -9.33 12.96 5.76
C ILE A 9 -9.38 13.16 4.24
N ILE A 10 -8.20 13.24 3.62
CA ILE A 10 -8.06 13.44 2.18
C ILE A 10 -7.59 12.12 1.55
N ASP A 11 -8.29 11.68 0.52
CA ASP A 11 -7.87 10.56 -0.34
C ASP A 11 -7.48 11.11 -1.72
N PRO A 12 -6.16 11.17 -2.04
CA PRO A 12 -5.69 11.63 -3.35
C PRO A 12 -5.96 10.63 -4.49
N ASN A 13 -6.56 9.50 -4.21
CA ASN A 13 -6.80 8.34 -5.05
C ASN A 13 -5.53 7.57 -5.41
N ILE A 14 -5.52 6.28 -5.05
CA ILE A 14 -4.50 5.32 -5.50
C ILE A 14 -5.00 4.62 -6.75
N PHE A 15 -4.25 4.75 -7.85
CA PHE A 15 -4.49 4.06 -9.11
C PHE A 15 -3.49 2.93 -9.33
N ALA A 16 -3.85 2.01 -10.24
CA ALA A 16 -2.99 0.90 -10.59
C ALA A 16 -1.70 1.38 -11.27
N VAL A 17 -0.58 0.78 -10.89
CA VAL A 17 0.72 0.97 -11.55
C VAL A 17 0.99 -0.17 -12.55
N ALA A 18 1.99 -0.01 -13.41
CA ALA A 18 2.39 -0.98 -14.44
C ALA A 18 1.21 -1.45 -15.33
N THR A 19 0.38 -0.52 -15.75
CA THR A 19 -0.79 -0.80 -16.60
C THR A 19 -0.43 -0.98 -18.08
N GLY A 20 0.81 -0.67 -18.48
CA GLY A 20 1.24 -0.59 -19.88
C GLY A 20 0.79 0.70 -20.61
N ILE A 21 0.19 1.64 -19.90
CA ILE A 21 -0.23 2.95 -20.41
C ILE A 21 0.75 4.01 -19.90
N GLU A 22 1.39 4.75 -20.81
CA GLU A 22 2.45 5.71 -20.46
C GLU A 22 1.96 6.81 -19.50
N GLU A 23 0.74 7.32 -19.70
CA GLU A 23 0.12 8.34 -18.86
C GLU A 23 -0.09 7.89 -17.41
N HIS A 24 -0.08 6.55 -17.15
CA HIS A 24 -0.24 5.98 -15.82
C HIS A 24 1.09 5.76 -15.09
N ALA A 25 2.23 5.98 -15.75
CA ALA A 25 3.55 5.66 -15.20
C ALA A 25 3.86 6.42 -13.90
N ALA A 26 3.32 7.63 -13.74
CA ALA A 26 3.58 8.49 -12.58
C ALA A 26 2.59 8.28 -11.42
N TYR A 27 1.51 7.50 -11.55
CA TYR A 27 0.45 7.44 -10.54
C TYR A 27 0.93 7.06 -9.13
N GLY A 28 1.92 6.19 -9.00
CA GLY A 28 2.50 5.83 -7.71
C GLY A 28 3.21 7.00 -7.04
N ILE A 29 4.14 7.64 -7.76
CA ILE A 29 4.90 8.77 -7.24
C ILE A 29 4.04 10.02 -7.07
N ASP A 30 2.99 10.20 -7.89
CA ASP A 30 2.05 11.32 -7.77
C ASP A 30 1.27 11.24 -6.46
N PHE A 31 0.77 10.06 -6.08
CA PHE A 31 0.12 9.86 -4.79
C PHE A 31 1.07 10.16 -3.62
N ILE A 32 2.31 9.66 -3.68
CA ILE A 32 3.33 9.88 -2.64
C ILE A 32 3.66 11.37 -2.52
N SER A 33 3.82 12.06 -3.66
CA SER A 33 4.11 13.49 -3.71
C SER A 33 2.93 14.33 -3.21
N ALA A 34 1.70 13.98 -3.60
CA ALA A 34 0.49 14.62 -3.12
C ALA A 34 0.33 14.44 -1.59
N THR A 35 0.63 13.24 -1.08
CA THR A 35 0.63 12.96 0.36
C THR A 35 1.61 13.90 1.10
N ALA A 36 2.86 13.97 0.64
CA ALA A 36 3.87 14.87 1.23
C ALA A 36 3.41 16.33 1.18
N TRP A 37 2.88 16.78 0.04
CA TRP A 37 2.37 18.13 -0.12
C TRP A 37 1.21 18.45 0.85
N ILE A 38 0.26 17.51 1.01
CA ILE A 38 -0.88 17.68 1.95
C ILE A 38 -0.35 17.84 3.38
N LYS A 39 0.60 16.98 3.80
CA LYS A 39 1.14 17.04 5.16
C LYS A 39 1.92 18.33 5.42
N GLU A 40 2.56 18.90 4.41
CA GLU A 40 3.30 20.16 4.52
C GLU A 40 2.37 21.39 4.52
N ASN A 41 1.33 21.38 3.67
CA ASN A 41 0.53 22.57 3.39
C ASN A 41 -0.83 22.62 4.10
N LEU A 42 -1.34 21.46 4.57
CA LEU A 42 -2.61 21.35 5.27
C LEU A 42 -2.39 20.76 6.67
N PRO A 43 -1.90 21.56 7.63
CA PRO A 43 -1.61 21.08 9.00
C PRO A 43 -2.84 20.42 9.62
N HIS A 44 -2.63 19.28 10.26
CA HIS A 44 -3.63 18.44 10.94
C HIS A 44 -4.54 17.61 10.02
N ALA A 45 -4.63 17.89 8.71
CA ALA A 45 -5.36 17.00 7.80
C ALA A 45 -4.68 15.62 7.71
N LEU A 46 -5.51 14.59 7.65
CA LEU A 46 -5.08 13.20 7.51
C LEU A 46 -5.15 12.75 6.05
N VAL A 47 -4.31 11.77 5.69
CA VAL A 47 -4.29 11.18 4.35
C VAL A 47 -4.64 9.70 4.42
N SER A 48 -5.60 9.28 3.59
CA SER A 48 -6.04 7.90 3.43
C SER A 48 -5.87 7.45 1.98
N GLY A 49 -5.91 6.13 1.74
CA GLY A 49 -5.94 5.59 0.37
C GLY A 49 -6.27 4.11 0.31
N GLY A 50 -6.94 3.70 -0.77
CA GLY A 50 -7.26 2.31 -1.09
C GLY A 50 -6.05 1.56 -1.68
N VAL A 51 -5.19 1.01 -0.83
CA VAL A 51 -3.87 0.44 -1.19
C VAL A 51 -3.99 -0.70 -2.20
N SER A 52 -5.01 -1.55 -2.09
CA SER A 52 -5.18 -2.69 -3.00
C SER A 52 -5.29 -2.30 -4.48
N ASN A 53 -5.67 -1.05 -4.77
CA ASN A 53 -5.77 -0.55 -6.15
C ASN A 53 -4.41 -0.47 -6.85
N VAL A 54 -3.33 -0.17 -6.12
CA VAL A 54 -1.99 0.01 -6.70
C VAL A 54 -1.52 -1.22 -7.48
N SER A 55 -1.91 -2.41 -7.03
CA SER A 55 -1.49 -3.70 -7.61
C SER A 55 -2.51 -4.32 -8.57
N PHE A 56 -3.53 -3.58 -9.00
CA PHE A 56 -4.64 -4.12 -9.78
C PHE A 56 -4.19 -4.79 -11.10
N SER A 57 -3.12 -4.30 -11.73
CA SER A 57 -2.54 -4.86 -12.95
C SER A 57 -2.00 -6.29 -12.77
N PHE A 58 -1.75 -6.70 -11.52
CA PHE A 58 -1.21 -8.02 -11.16
C PHE A 58 -2.24 -8.95 -10.53
N ARG A 59 -3.54 -8.77 -10.84
CA ARG A 59 -4.60 -9.68 -10.35
C ARG A 59 -4.29 -11.13 -10.74
N GLY A 60 -4.42 -12.04 -9.77
CA GLY A 60 -4.07 -13.46 -9.95
C GLY A 60 -2.59 -13.80 -9.65
N ASN A 61 -1.78 -12.82 -9.23
CA ASN A 61 -0.42 -13.05 -8.74
C ASN A 61 -0.26 -12.41 -7.35
N ASN A 62 -0.71 -13.13 -6.31
CA ASN A 62 -0.79 -12.59 -4.96
C ASN A 62 0.59 -12.24 -4.40
N VAL A 63 1.63 -13.03 -4.69
CA VAL A 63 3.01 -12.75 -4.23
C VAL A 63 3.48 -11.38 -4.69
N VAL A 64 3.31 -11.07 -5.97
CA VAL A 64 3.71 -9.77 -6.53
C VAL A 64 2.82 -8.65 -6.01
N ARG A 65 1.51 -8.89 -5.85
CA ARG A 65 0.58 -7.89 -5.30
C ARG A 65 0.93 -7.48 -3.88
N GLU A 66 1.22 -8.45 -3.03
CA GLU A 66 1.60 -8.22 -1.63
C GLU A 66 2.93 -7.45 -1.54
N ALA A 67 3.90 -7.80 -2.39
CA ALA A 67 5.16 -7.08 -2.50
C ALA A 67 4.94 -5.62 -2.96
N ILE A 68 4.06 -5.38 -3.94
CA ILE A 68 3.70 -4.01 -4.38
C ILE A 68 3.07 -3.22 -3.23
N HIS A 69 2.16 -3.84 -2.45
CA HIS A 69 1.56 -3.19 -1.30
C HIS A 69 2.61 -2.79 -0.26
N ALA A 70 3.55 -3.69 0.05
CA ALA A 70 4.62 -3.45 1.01
C ALA A 70 5.52 -2.27 0.59
N VAL A 71 5.97 -2.28 -0.67
CA VAL A 71 6.85 -1.23 -1.20
C VAL A 71 6.11 0.11 -1.29
N PHE A 72 4.88 0.12 -1.81
CA PHE A 72 4.08 1.34 -1.90
C PHE A 72 3.82 1.95 -0.52
N LEU A 73 3.37 1.14 0.44
CA LEU A 73 3.10 1.59 1.81
C LEU A 73 4.36 2.13 2.49
N PHE A 74 5.51 1.50 2.30
CA PHE A 74 6.78 2.00 2.84
C PHE A 74 7.03 3.46 2.44
N HIS A 75 6.90 3.78 1.15
CA HIS A 75 7.12 5.13 0.64
C HIS A 75 5.97 6.09 1.01
N ALA A 76 4.71 5.64 0.93
CA ALA A 76 3.55 6.47 1.25
C ALA A 76 3.50 6.86 2.74
N ILE A 77 3.80 5.92 3.65
CA ILE A 77 3.89 6.19 5.10
C ILE A 77 5.04 7.14 5.39
N LYS A 78 6.18 6.96 4.75
CA LYS A 78 7.33 7.87 4.88
C LYS A 78 7.00 9.29 4.42
N ALA A 79 6.14 9.44 3.41
CA ALA A 79 5.62 10.71 2.94
C ALA A 79 4.54 11.33 3.87
N GLY A 80 4.02 10.55 4.82
CA GLY A 80 3.05 11.01 5.82
C GLY A 80 1.63 10.46 5.66
N MET A 81 1.42 9.40 4.87
CA MET A 81 0.13 8.72 4.80
C MET A 81 -0.27 8.20 6.19
N ASP A 82 -1.49 8.51 6.63
CA ASP A 82 -1.98 8.19 7.97
C ASP A 82 -2.81 6.90 8.00
N MET A 83 -3.52 6.59 6.93
CA MET A 83 -4.45 5.46 6.87
C MET A 83 -4.37 4.75 5.52
N GLY A 84 -4.49 3.42 5.54
CA GLY A 84 -4.57 2.61 4.32
C GLY A 84 -5.71 1.59 4.40
N ILE A 85 -6.51 1.48 3.34
CA ILE A 85 -7.51 0.44 3.20
C ILE A 85 -6.85 -0.71 2.43
N VAL A 86 -6.60 -1.82 3.12
CA VAL A 86 -5.87 -2.97 2.57
C VAL A 86 -6.25 -4.25 3.32
N ASN A 87 -6.08 -5.42 2.68
CA ASN A 87 -6.15 -6.69 3.40
C ASN A 87 -4.91 -6.85 4.29
N ALA A 88 -5.08 -6.72 5.59
CA ALA A 88 -3.98 -6.79 6.55
C ALA A 88 -3.29 -8.16 6.58
N GLY A 89 -4.03 -9.26 6.31
CA GLY A 89 -3.48 -10.60 6.22
C GLY A 89 -2.57 -10.84 5.01
N ALA A 90 -2.61 -9.94 4.02
CA ALA A 90 -1.82 -9.98 2.80
C ALA A 90 -0.73 -8.89 2.77
N LEU A 91 -0.28 -8.39 3.93
CA LEU A 91 0.79 -7.40 4.02
C LEU A 91 2.12 -8.09 4.35
N GLN A 92 3.12 -7.85 3.50
CA GLN A 92 4.50 -8.20 3.77
C GLN A 92 5.24 -7.01 4.41
N VAL A 93 6.32 -7.30 5.13
CA VAL A 93 7.26 -6.27 5.58
C VAL A 93 8.19 -5.91 4.44
N TYR A 94 8.42 -4.63 4.18
CA TYR A 94 9.28 -4.14 3.10
C TYR A 94 10.64 -4.85 3.01
N ASP A 95 11.32 -5.04 4.17
CA ASP A 95 12.64 -5.66 4.23
C ASP A 95 12.62 -7.18 3.96
N THR A 96 11.45 -7.82 4.00
CA THR A 96 11.30 -9.26 3.71
C THR A 96 10.96 -9.56 2.26
N VAL A 97 10.66 -8.53 1.47
CA VAL A 97 10.43 -8.67 0.03
C VAL A 97 11.75 -9.04 -0.65
N ASP A 98 11.71 -10.02 -1.57
CA ASP A 98 12.88 -10.36 -2.39
C ASP A 98 13.49 -9.12 -3.03
N GLU A 99 14.81 -8.96 -2.93
CA GLU A 99 15.52 -7.74 -3.32
C GLU A 99 15.31 -7.39 -4.80
N ARG A 100 15.38 -8.38 -5.69
CA ARG A 100 15.18 -8.17 -7.14
C ARG A 100 13.76 -7.72 -7.46
N LEU A 101 12.78 -8.33 -6.80
CA LEU A 101 11.37 -7.96 -6.95
C LEU A 101 11.11 -6.58 -6.36
N ARG A 102 11.64 -6.30 -5.17
CA ARG A 102 11.52 -5.01 -4.49
C ARG A 102 12.07 -3.87 -5.34
N ASP A 103 13.29 -4.02 -5.88
CA ASP A 103 13.93 -3.00 -6.71
C ASP A 103 13.12 -2.71 -7.99
N ALA A 104 12.59 -3.76 -8.63
CA ALA A 104 11.75 -3.59 -9.81
C ALA A 104 10.41 -2.90 -9.47
N ILE A 105 9.82 -3.20 -8.31
CA ILE A 105 8.62 -2.52 -7.84
C ILE A 105 8.90 -1.04 -7.49
N GLU A 106 10.04 -0.74 -6.86
CA GLU A 106 10.44 0.64 -6.59
C GLU A 106 10.63 1.45 -7.87
N ASP A 107 11.24 0.86 -8.90
CA ASP A 107 11.39 1.50 -10.21
C ASP A 107 10.03 1.92 -10.77
N VAL A 108 9.00 1.09 -10.60
CA VAL A 108 7.61 1.37 -11.03
C VAL A 108 6.94 2.40 -10.13
N VAL A 109 6.92 2.17 -8.81
CA VAL A 109 6.19 3.02 -7.85
C VAL A 109 6.74 4.44 -7.82
N LEU A 110 8.06 4.58 -7.95
CA LEU A 110 8.76 5.87 -7.93
C LEU A 110 9.03 6.42 -9.34
N ASN A 111 8.57 5.75 -10.38
CA ASN A 111 8.76 6.13 -11.79
C ASN A 111 10.24 6.45 -12.10
N ARG A 112 11.16 5.57 -11.68
CA ARG A 112 12.61 5.81 -11.80
C ARG A 112 13.14 5.63 -13.22
N ARG A 113 12.40 4.89 -14.07
CA ARG A 113 12.84 4.55 -15.42
C ARG A 113 11.66 4.26 -16.35
N PRO A 114 11.78 4.56 -17.65
CA PRO A 114 10.66 4.42 -18.59
C PRO A 114 10.25 2.95 -18.88
N ASP A 115 11.16 1.98 -18.74
CA ASP A 115 10.92 0.55 -18.96
C ASP A 115 10.57 -0.20 -17.66
N ALA A 116 10.26 0.50 -16.57
CA ALA A 116 10.01 -0.11 -15.26
C ALA A 116 8.84 -1.10 -15.30
N ALA A 117 7.75 -0.75 -15.98
CA ALA A 117 6.57 -1.59 -16.08
C ALA A 117 6.85 -2.92 -16.79
N ASP A 118 7.55 -2.86 -17.92
CA ASP A 118 7.89 -4.06 -18.71
C ASP A 118 8.80 -5.00 -17.92
N ARG A 119 9.81 -4.45 -17.24
CA ARG A 119 10.71 -5.23 -16.37
C ARG A 119 9.98 -5.89 -15.22
N LEU A 120 9.06 -5.17 -14.56
CA LEU A 120 8.30 -5.75 -13.47
C LEU A 120 7.38 -6.86 -13.99
N LEU A 121 6.78 -6.71 -15.17
CA LEU A 121 5.96 -7.75 -15.79
C LEU A 121 6.78 -9.02 -16.08
N GLU A 122 7.99 -8.88 -16.63
CA GLU A 122 8.89 -10.02 -16.87
C GLU A 122 9.23 -10.76 -15.56
N ILE A 123 9.63 -10.03 -14.54
CA ILE A 123 9.96 -10.60 -13.21
C ILE A 123 8.72 -11.26 -12.58
N ALA A 124 7.54 -10.65 -12.70
CA ALA A 124 6.31 -11.16 -12.12
C ALA A 124 5.90 -12.54 -12.64
N GLU A 125 6.25 -12.88 -13.89
CA GLU A 125 5.98 -14.22 -14.44
C GLU A 125 6.74 -15.32 -13.67
N GLU A 126 7.93 -15.04 -13.12
CA GLU A 126 8.70 -15.99 -12.34
C GLU A 126 8.01 -16.36 -11.01
N TYR A 127 7.17 -15.46 -10.49
CA TYR A 127 6.41 -15.65 -9.25
C TYR A 127 4.98 -16.16 -9.48
N ARG A 128 4.56 -16.35 -10.75
CA ARG A 128 3.26 -16.89 -11.09
C ARG A 128 3.22 -18.38 -10.73
N GLY A 129 2.29 -18.79 -9.90
CA GLY A 129 2.13 -20.20 -9.45
C GLY A 129 2.83 -20.55 -8.15
N SER A 130 3.69 -19.71 -7.59
CA SER A 130 4.26 -19.93 -6.26
C SER A 130 3.27 -19.59 -5.13
N GLY A 131 2.20 -18.87 -5.42
CA GLY A 131 1.19 -18.41 -4.45
C GLY A 131 -0.08 -19.27 -4.34
N GLU A 132 -0.30 -20.20 -5.27
CA GLU A 132 -1.55 -21.01 -5.28
C GLU A 132 -1.71 -21.94 -4.06
N VAL A 133 -0.63 -22.21 -3.32
CA VAL A 133 -0.66 -23.03 -2.11
C VAL A 133 -1.03 -22.22 -0.87
N ALA A 134 -0.93 -20.90 -0.91
CA ALA A 134 -1.21 -20.01 0.22
C ALA A 134 -2.69 -19.63 0.35
N ASP A 135 -3.45 -19.62 -0.75
CA ASP A 135 -4.87 -19.23 -0.74
C ASP A 135 -5.78 -20.22 0.03
N ALA A 136 -5.37 -21.47 0.17
CA ALA A 136 -6.13 -22.47 0.93
C ALA A 136 -5.96 -22.34 2.46
N ALA A 137 -4.98 -21.56 2.93
CA ALA A 137 -4.70 -21.34 4.35
C ALA A 137 -5.22 -19.99 4.88
N ALA A 138 -5.69 -19.11 3.99
CA ALA A 138 -6.09 -17.73 4.33
C ALA A 138 -7.49 -17.61 4.94
N GLU A 139 -8.18 -18.72 5.20
CA GLU A 139 -9.52 -18.73 5.83
C GLU A 139 -9.48 -18.68 7.37
N GLN A 140 -8.30 -18.56 7.97
CA GLN A 140 -8.15 -18.25 9.39
C GLN A 140 -7.59 -16.85 9.55
N VAL A 141 -8.50 -15.88 9.74
CA VAL A 141 -8.14 -14.50 10.09
C VAL A 141 -7.54 -14.49 11.49
N GLU A 142 -6.25 -14.70 11.57
CA GLU A 142 -5.48 -14.35 12.75
C GLU A 142 -5.09 -12.86 12.63
N VAL A 143 -5.58 -12.06 13.56
CA VAL A 143 -5.27 -10.63 13.61
C VAL A 143 -3.76 -10.45 13.79
N VAL A 144 -3.04 -10.20 12.74
CA VAL A 144 -1.63 -9.84 12.81
C VAL A 144 -1.52 -8.33 12.94
N GLN A 145 -1.21 -7.86 14.14
CA GLN A 145 -0.72 -6.51 14.33
C GLN A 145 0.68 -6.39 13.71
N GLN A 146 0.75 -5.98 12.47
CA GLN A 146 2.04 -5.70 11.85
C GLN A 146 2.32 -4.20 11.96
N VAL A 147 3.27 -3.88 12.81
CA VAL A 147 3.77 -2.53 13.02
C VAL A 147 4.88 -2.29 12.01
N ALA A 148 4.61 -1.46 11.00
CA ALA A 148 5.68 -0.96 10.14
C ALA A 148 6.42 0.17 10.89
N GLN A 149 7.67 -0.08 11.27
CA GLN A 149 8.54 0.90 11.91
C GLN A 149 9.35 1.62 10.83
N VAL A 150 8.96 2.83 10.50
CA VAL A 150 9.71 3.71 9.58
C VAL A 150 10.17 4.93 10.36
N ASP A 151 11.47 5.08 10.55
CA ASP A 151 12.12 6.24 11.20
C ASP A 151 11.47 6.66 12.54
N GLY A 152 11.14 5.69 13.41
CA GLY A 152 10.56 5.96 14.74
C GLY A 152 9.07 6.35 14.75
N ARG A 153 8.40 6.34 13.60
CA ARG A 153 6.94 6.47 13.51
C ARG A 153 6.32 5.08 13.42
N ILE A 154 5.41 4.82 14.33
CA ILE A 154 4.68 3.55 14.37
C ILE A 154 3.36 3.74 13.64
N GLY A 155 3.25 3.15 12.46
CA GLY A 155 1.96 2.98 11.79
C GLY A 155 1.37 1.64 12.20
N ALA A 156 0.22 1.62 12.87
CA ALA A 156 -0.47 0.40 13.24
C ALA A 156 -1.61 0.13 12.24
N VAL A 157 -1.59 -1.07 11.64
CA VAL A 157 -2.71 -1.61 10.89
C VAL A 157 -3.42 -2.59 11.82
N ALA A 158 -4.63 -2.29 12.23
CA ALA A 158 -5.44 -3.19 13.06
C ALA A 158 -6.70 -3.61 12.30
N VAL A 159 -6.91 -4.92 12.19
CA VAL A 159 -8.15 -5.50 11.68
C VAL A 159 -8.58 -6.60 12.62
N GLY A 160 -9.75 -6.45 13.21
CA GLY A 160 -10.40 -7.48 14.02
C GLY A 160 -11.63 -8.02 13.32
N PRO A 161 -12.06 -9.25 13.62
CA PRO A 161 -13.29 -9.82 13.09
C PRO A 161 -14.58 -9.13 13.56
N ASP A 162 -14.48 -8.33 14.61
CA ASP A 162 -15.59 -7.59 15.21
C ASP A 162 -15.29 -6.10 15.19
N HIS A 163 -15.49 -5.43 14.11
CA HIS A 163 -15.58 -3.95 13.88
C HIS A 163 -15.10 -2.97 14.99
N ASP A 164 -14.30 -3.40 15.95
CA ASP A 164 -13.79 -2.52 16.98
C ASP A 164 -12.55 -1.78 16.49
N VAL A 165 -12.71 -0.45 16.38
CA VAL A 165 -11.61 0.47 16.12
C VAL A 165 -10.67 0.47 17.33
N VAL A 166 -9.52 -0.14 17.22
CA VAL A 166 -8.48 -0.03 18.24
C VAL A 166 -7.68 1.24 17.99
N GLU A 167 -8.03 2.27 18.73
CA GLU A 167 -7.32 3.54 18.73
C GLU A 167 -5.95 3.37 19.44
N ARG A 168 -4.87 3.29 18.68
CA ARG A 168 -3.52 3.55 19.19
C ARG A 168 -2.84 4.58 18.30
N ARG A 169 -2.31 5.61 18.91
CA ARG A 169 -1.68 6.79 18.32
C ARG A 169 -0.89 6.45 17.07
N GLY A 170 -1.41 6.84 15.93
CA GLY A 170 -0.63 6.98 14.71
C GLY A 170 -1.28 6.57 13.41
N VAL A 171 -2.00 5.47 13.28
CA VAL A 171 -2.64 5.09 12.00
C VAL A 171 -3.87 4.22 12.27
N ALA A 172 -5.01 4.61 11.72
CA ALA A 172 -6.18 3.75 11.64
C ALA A 172 -6.22 3.06 10.27
N CYS A 173 -6.40 1.75 10.26
CA CYS A 173 -6.64 1.01 9.03
C CYS A 173 -8.07 0.46 9.03
N LEU A 174 -8.82 0.78 7.99
CA LEU A 174 -10.13 0.19 7.73
C LEU A 174 -9.95 -0.93 6.71
N ALA A 175 -10.16 -2.18 7.11
CA ALA A 175 -10.28 -3.29 6.17
C ALA A 175 -11.74 -3.45 5.76
N GLN A 176 -11.98 -3.49 4.46
CA GLN A 176 -13.26 -3.85 3.91
C GLN A 176 -13.26 -5.35 3.60
N ILE A 177 -14.04 -6.10 4.39
CA ILE A 177 -14.30 -7.50 4.08
C ILE A 177 -15.43 -7.51 3.06
N GLY A 178 -15.11 -7.90 1.82
CA GLY A 178 -16.11 -8.17 0.80
C GLY A 178 -16.84 -9.47 1.15
N GLY A 179 -18.16 -9.38 1.24
CA GLY A 179 -19.05 -10.53 1.26
C GLY A 179 -19.18 -11.16 -0.15
#